data_cdd90a4c0b2ec9f345040704d0675b6a
#
_entry.id   cdd90a4c0b2ec9f345040704d0675b6a
#
_cell.length_a   1.000
_cell.length_b   1.000
_cell.length_c   1.000
_cell.angle_alpha   90.00
_cell.angle_beta   90.00
_cell.angle_gamma   90.00
#
_symmetry.space_group_name_H-M   'P 1'
#
loop_
_entity.id
_entity.type
_entity.pdbx_description
1 polymer ?
#
loop_
_entity_poly.entity_id
_entity_poly.type
_entity_poly.pdbx_seq_one_letter_code
_entity_poly.pdbx_strand_id
1 'polypeptide(L)'
;MLSAVKMDLYRMRKTRSFWGVLIAMILFTVWSVAMTKMDTELPDTAQTQEAEEQTEDELFIGIGVTVEDTQQNPLTAADEIYAHFSSKLPCIFICIFAVMFSVADFHTGFIKTIGGQVEKRGYLIISKGAALAVFTAIATVLETAAILAASWICFPGIRLGAGGELAVYLAVQFLQGTALAWIIMAFAVLTRSSVVSVSVAVCLCVNIQTIFYSGLNRMVQRLAGDDFDITKYTVTGNIFYLPMDPAGSDLARCILTAAVFMAAALAAGIAAVHRRDI
;
A
#
# COMPACT_ATOMS: atom_id res chain seq x y z
N MET A 1 -17.31 -10.03 19.63
CA MET A 1 -16.21 -9.69 18.69
C MET A 1 -16.39 -10.34 17.32
N LEU A 2 -16.44 -11.68 17.20
CA LEU A 2 -16.64 -12.38 15.91
C LEU A 2 -17.91 -11.94 15.15
N SER A 3 -18.99 -11.64 15.84
CA SER A 3 -20.23 -11.14 15.26
C SER A 3 -20.07 -9.79 14.57
N ALA A 4 -19.28 -8.86 15.16
CA ALA A 4 -18.99 -7.56 14.57
C ALA A 4 -18.11 -7.70 13.31
N VAL A 5 -17.12 -8.59 13.33
CA VAL A 5 -16.27 -8.86 12.15
C VAL A 5 -17.09 -9.44 10.99
N LYS A 6 -17.98 -10.42 11.27
CA LYS A 6 -18.88 -10.98 10.23
C LYS A 6 -19.81 -9.92 9.64
N MET A 7 -20.31 -9.01 10.46
CA MET A 7 -21.16 -7.91 10.03
C MET A 7 -20.38 -6.95 9.11
N ASP A 8 -19.18 -6.54 9.50
CA ASP A 8 -18.35 -5.62 8.69
C ASP A 8 -17.91 -6.26 7.38
N LEU A 9 -17.54 -7.55 7.36
CA LEU A 9 -17.24 -8.32 6.15
C LEU A 9 -18.44 -8.41 5.20
N TYR A 10 -19.62 -8.68 5.75
CA TYR A 10 -20.85 -8.73 4.95
C TYR A 10 -21.17 -7.36 4.33
N ARG A 11 -21.06 -6.29 5.12
CA ARG A 11 -21.26 -4.91 4.65
C ARG A 11 -20.25 -4.55 3.58
N MET A 12 -18.96 -4.84 3.81
CA MET A 12 -17.88 -4.60 2.87
C MET A 12 -18.21 -5.20 1.50
N ARG A 13 -18.56 -6.49 1.44
CA ARG A 13 -18.89 -7.18 0.18
C ARG A 13 -20.12 -6.61 -0.52
N LYS A 14 -21.10 -6.11 0.23
CA LYS A 14 -22.34 -5.54 -0.31
C LYS A 14 -22.18 -4.09 -0.76
N THR A 15 -21.12 -3.40 -0.36
CA THR A 15 -20.87 -2.00 -0.70
C THR A 15 -20.42 -1.90 -2.16
N ARG A 16 -21.05 -1.02 -2.94
CA ARG A 16 -20.67 -0.78 -4.35
C ARG A 16 -19.22 -0.32 -4.49
N SER A 17 -18.71 0.44 -3.53
CA SER A 17 -17.31 0.91 -3.49
C SER A 17 -16.30 -0.22 -3.46
N PHE A 18 -16.62 -1.37 -2.84
CA PHE A 18 -15.75 -2.55 -2.81
C PHE A 18 -15.44 -3.03 -4.24
N TRP A 19 -16.48 -3.29 -5.03
CA TRP A 19 -16.33 -3.75 -6.40
C TRP A 19 -15.76 -2.66 -7.32
N GLY A 20 -16.20 -1.41 -7.13
CA GLY A 20 -15.73 -0.28 -7.92
C GLY A 20 -14.23 -0.05 -7.78
N VAL A 21 -13.69 -0.09 -6.57
CA VAL A 21 -12.25 0.09 -6.32
C VAL A 21 -11.43 -1.08 -6.86
N LEU A 22 -11.89 -2.34 -6.69
CA LEU A 22 -11.20 -3.51 -7.24
C LEU A 22 -11.17 -3.49 -8.77
N ILE A 23 -12.28 -3.15 -9.42
CA ILE A 23 -12.34 -3.04 -10.88
C ILE A 23 -11.43 -1.91 -11.37
N ALA A 24 -11.46 -0.74 -10.73
CA ALA A 24 -10.61 0.39 -11.09
C ALA A 24 -9.11 0.03 -10.93
N MET A 25 -8.75 -0.68 -9.86
CA MET A 25 -7.40 -1.18 -9.63
C MET A 25 -6.94 -2.10 -10.78
N ILE A 26 -7.73 -3.13 -11.11
CA ILE A 26 -7.40 -4.07 -12.19
C ILE A 26 -7.28 -3.35 -13.55
N LEU A 27 -8.20 -2.45 -13.88
CA LEU A 27 -8.14 -1.69 -15.13
C LEU A 27 -6.89 -0.82 -15.21
N PHE A 28 -6.52 -0.19 -14.10
CA PHE A 28 -5.31 0.64 -14.04
C PHE A 28 -4.05 -0.20 -14.17
N THR A 29 -4.00 -1.37 -13.53
CA THR A 29 -2.89 -2.33 -13.66
C THR A 29 -2.70 -2.80 -15.10
N VAL A 30 -3.79 -3.23 -15.75
CA VAL A 30 -3.72 -3.65 -17.16
C VAL A 30 -3.24 -2.52 -18.06
N TRP A 31 -3.72 -1.29 -17.80
CA TRP A 31 -3.26 -0.11 -18.54
C TRP A 31 -1.78 0.17 -18.29
N SER A 32 -1.31 0.07 -17.04
CA SER A 32 0.10 0.29 -16.69
C SER A 32 1.03 -0.72 -17.37
N VAL A 33 0.71 -2.02 -17.33
CA VAL A 33 1.49 -3.07 -18.02
C VAL A 33 1.50 -2.85 -19.54
N ALA A 34 0.39 -2.37 -20.11
CA ALA A 34 0.34 -2.03 -21.53
C ALA A 34 1.25 -0.83 -21.87
N MET A 35 1.39 0.14 -20.97
CA MET A 35 2.33 1.26 -21.14
C MET A 35 3.77 0.79 -21.05
N THR A 36 4.14 -0.07 -20.11
CA THR A 36 5.48 -0.68 -20.04
C THR A 36 5.86 -1.35 -21.36
N LYS A 37 4.91 -2.04 -21.99
CA LYS A 37 5.15 -2.62 -23.31
C LYS A 37 5.45 -1.57 -24.38
N MET A 38 4.71 -0.47 -24.39
CA MET A 38 4.94 0.60 -25.36
C MET A 38 6.33 1.23 -25.17
N ASP A 39 6.76 1.40 -23.92
CA ASP A 39 8.06 1.97 -23.59
C ASP A 39 9.20 1.03 -24.02
N THR A 40 9.05 -0.29 -23.87
CA THR A 40 10.06 -1.27 -24.33
C THR A 40 10.13 -1.41 -25.85
N GLU A 41 9.10 -1.01 -26.59
CA GLU A 41 9.08 -1.01 -28.07
C GLU A 41 9.62 0.32 -28.68
N LEU A 42 9.87 1.36 -27.86
CA LEU A 42 10.43 2.61 -28.32
C LEU A 42 11.96 2.47 -28.62
N PRO A 43 12.50 3.12 -29.65
CA PRO A 43 13.92 3.04 -29.97
C PRO A 43 14.78 3.71 -28.88
N ASP A 44 15.95 3.10 -28.58
CA ASP A 44 16.90 3.45 -27.51
C ASP A 44 17.25 4.95 -27.37
N THR A 45 17.06 5.74 -28.44
CA THR A 45 17.32 7.20 -28.43
C THR A 45 16.35 8.01 -27.56
N ALA A 46 15.14 7.49 -27.29
CA ALA A 46 14.20 8.18 -26.42
C ALA A 46 14.39 7.78 -24.93
N GLN A 47 14.83 6.55 -24.69
CA GLN A 47 15.07 6.04 -23.33
C GLN A 47 16.30 6.67 -22.68
N THR A 48 17.34 7.01 -23.48
CA THR A 48 18.59 7.61 -22.96
C THR A 48 18.38 9.03 -22.43
N GLN A 49 17.41 9.79 -22.97
CA GLN A 49 17.13 11.15 -22.49
C GLN A 49 16.36 11.20 -21.17
N GLU A 50 15.50 10.21 -20.91
CA GLU A 50 14.76 10.13 -19.62
C GLU A 50 15.62 9.52 -18.50
N ALA A 51 16.57 8.62 -18.84
CA ALA A 51 17.47 7.99 -17.87
C ALA A 51 18.64 8.93 -17.45
N GLU A 52 19.10 9.85 -18.32
CA GLU A 52 20.14 10.83 -17.98
C GLU A 52 19.64 11.96 -17.06
N GLU A 53 18.32 12.19 -16.96
CA GLU A 53 17.73 13.14 -16.02
C GLU A 53 17.56 12.59 -14.60
N GLN A 54 17.70 11.29 -14.38
CA GLN A 54 17.64 10.67 -13.05
C GLN A 54 19.05 10.44 -12.48
N THR A 55 19.70 11.52 -12.05
CA THR A 55 20.92 11.43 -11.24
C THR A 55 20.58 10.76 -9.89
N GLU A 56 21.47 9.88 -9.43
CA GLU A 56 21.33 9.01 -8.25
C GLU A 56 20.98 9.70 -6.91
N ASP A 57 20.90 11.02 -6.87
CA ASP A 57 20.59 11.85 -5.69
C ASP A 57 19.21 12.56 -5.76
N GLU A 58 18.40 12.35 -6.81
CA GLU A 58 17.10 13.02 -6.90
C GLU A 58 16.01 12.27 -6.14
N LEU A 59 15.38 13.05 -5.25
CA LEU A 59 14.25 12.65 -4.41
C LEU A 59 13.06 12.26 -5.31
N PHE A 60 12.84 10.96 -5.52
CA PHE A 60 11.73 10.48 -6.35
C PHE A 60 10.38 10.84 -5.72
N ILE A 61 9.69 11.77 -6.35
CA ILE A 61 8.32 12.18 -5.98
C ILE A 61 7.41 11.79 -7.14
N GLY A 62 6.57 10.82 -6.94
CA GLY A 62 5.64 10.37 -7.97
C GLY A 62 5.25 8.91 -7.82
N ILE A 63 4.52 8.42 -8.81
CA ILE A 63 4.19 7.02 -8.99
C ILE A 63 4.89 6.63 -10.29
N GLY A 64 6.01 5.94 -10.17
CA GLY A 64 6.72 5.37 -11.31
C GLY A 64 6.71 3.86 -11.24
N VAL A 65 6.33 3.21 -12.30
CA VAL A 65 6.56 1.79 -12.52
C VAL A 65 7.78 1.73 -13.45
N THR A 66 8.95 1.51 -12.87
CA THR A 66 10.20 1.39 -13.64
C THR A 66 10.64 -0.05 -13.60
N VAL A 67 10.71 -0.69 -14.73
CA VAL A 67 11.27 -2.03 -14.88
C VAL A 67 12.62 -1.87 -15.55
N GLU A 68 13.68 -2.22 -14.84
CA GLU A 68 15.03 -2.19 -15.41
C GLU A 68 15.18 -3.33 -16.43
N ASP A 69 15.05 -2.99 -17.72
CA ASP A 69 15.40 -3.89 -18.82
C ASP A 69 16.90 -3.82 -19.07
N THR A 70 17.62 -4.76 -18.46
CA THR A 70 19.05 -4.90 -18.74
C THR A 70 19.15 -5.90 -19.91
N GLN A 71 19.84 -5.55 -20.98
CA GLN A 71 20.10 -6.43 -22.15
C GLN A 71 20.65 -7.82 -21.78
N GLN A 72 21.12 -8.00 -20.56
CA GLN A 72 21.61 -9.28 -20.02
C GLN A 72 20.56 -10.12 -19.30
N ASN A 73 19.45 -9.50 -18.82
CA ASN A 73 18.36 -10.20 -18.15
C ASN A 73 17.03 -9.84 -18.81
N PRO A 74 16.41 -10.77 -19.53
CA PRO A 74 15.10 -10.53 -20.12
C PRO A 74 14.06 -10.30 -19.03
N LEU A 75 13.17 -9.33 -19.27
CA LEU A 75 12.04 -9.00 -18.39
C LEU A 75 11.28 -10.25 -17.94
N THR A 76 11.06 -10.36 -16.63
CA THR A 76 10.26 -11.45 -16.07
C THR A 76 8.94 -10.92 -15.49
N ALA A 77 7.95 -11.79 -15.37
CA ALA A 77 6.68 -11.41 -14.75
C ALA A 77 6.85 -11.03 -13.26
N ALA A 78 7.90 -11.52 -12.62
CA ALA A 78 8.25 -11.17 -11.25
C ALA A 78 8.76 -9.73 -11.14
N ASP A 79 9.52 -9.25 -12.14
CA ASP A 79 10.01 -7.86 -12.17
C ASP A 79 8.83 -6.87 -12.33
N GLU A 80 7.84 -7.21 -13.16
CA GLU A 80 6.59 -6.45 -13.26
C GLU A 80 5.82 -6.40 -11.94
N ILE A 81 5.69 -7.53 -11.24
CA ILE A 81 5.06 -7.57 -9.93
C ILE A 81 5.82 -6.69 -8.95
N TYR A 82 7.15 -6.81 -8.93
CA TYR A 82 8.01 -6.00 -8.07
C TYR A 82 7.82 -4.50 -8.34
N ALA A 83 7.89 -4.08 -9.59
CA ALA A 83 7.74 -2.69 -9.99
C ALA A 83 6.37 -2.12 -9.59
N HIS A 84 5.30 -2.86 -9.79
CA HIS A 84 3.95 -2.44 -9.39
C HIS A 84 3.78 -2.28 -7.88
N PHE A 85 4.29 -3.23 -7.08
CA PHE A 85 4.16 -3.14 -5.63
C PHE A 85 5.11 -2.09 -5.02
N SER A 86 6.35 -1.97 -5.50
CA SER A 86 7.30 -0.96 -5.04
C SER A 86 6.83 0.46 -5.38
N SER A 87 6.18 0.66 -6.51
CA SER A 87 5.57 1.94 -6.88
C SER A 87 4.41 2.38 -5.99
N LYS A 88 3.93 1.51 -5.08
CA LYS A 88 2.75 1.72 -4.20
C LYS A 88 1.42 1.89 -4.94
N LEU A 89 1.38 1.50 -6.20
CA LEU A 89 0.19 1.64 -7.03
C LEU A 89 -1.03 0.91 -6.43
N PRO A 90 -0.94 -0.36 -5.99
CA PRO A 90 -2.05 -1.02 -5.31
C PRO A 90 -2.44 -0.34 -4.00
N CYS A 91 -1.47 0.25 -3.29
CA CYS A 91 -1.71 0.89 -2.00
C CYS A 91 -2.64 2.11 -2.10
N ILE A 92 -2.63 2.83 -3.24
CA ILE A 92 -3.54 3.96 -3.48
C ILE A 92 -4.99 3.48 -3.40
N PHE A 93 -5.32 2.43 -4.14
CA PHE A 93 -6.67 1.87 -4.18
C PHE A 93 -7.10 1.29 -2.82
N ILE A 94 -6.18 0.61 -2.13
CA ILE A 94 -6.40 0.07 -0.78
C ILE A 94 -6.69 1.21 0.20
N CYS A 95 -5.93 2.30 0.16
CA CYS A 95 -6.11 3.45 1.04
C CYS A 95 -7.41 4.23 0.73
N ILE A 96 -7.76 4.42 -0.54
CA ILE A 96 -9.04 5.04 -0.94
C ILE A 96 -10.20 4.21 -0.38
N PHE A 97 -10.16 2.89 -0.55
CA PHE A 97 -11.18 2.01 0.02
C PHE A 97 -11.22 2.10 1.55
N ALA A 98 -10.07 2.11 2.22
CA ALA A 98 -9.97 2.23 3.68
C ALA A 98 -10.63 3.53 4.19
N VAL A 99 -10.44 4.65 3.49
CA VAL A 99 -11.11 5.93 3.81
C VAL A 99 -12.62 5.81 3.61
N MET A 100 -13.04 5.36 2.41
CA MET A 100 -14.48 5.26 2.09
C MET A 100 -15.21 4.36 3.08
N PHE A 101 -14.64 3.20 3.40
CA PHE A 101 -15.22 2.25 4.33
C PHE A 101 -15.24 2.78 5.77
N SER A 102 -14.22 3.55 6.18
CA SER A 102 -14.11 4.09 7.53
C SER A 102 -15.05 5.28 7.76
N VAL A 103 -15.15 6.17 6.79
CA VAL A 103 -15.95 7.39 6.91
C VAL A 103 -17.44 7.13 6.70
N ALA A 104 -17.82 6.10 5.91
CA ALA A 104 -19.21 5.75 5.66
C ALA A 104 -20.04 5.55 6.94
N ASP A 105 -19.44 5.03 8.00
CA ASP A 105 -20.12 4.77 9.28
C ASP A 105 -20.48 6.06 10.04
N PHE A 106 -19.71 7.10 9.84
CA PHE A 106 -20.00 8.41 10.42
C PHE A 106 -21.13 9.10 9.67
N HIS A 107 -21.14 9.02 8.34
CA HIS A 107 -22.17 9.64 7.50
C HIS A 107 -23.53 8.95 7.63
N THR A 108 -23.55 7.62 7.80
CA THR A 108 -24.80 6.86 7.94
C THR A 108 -25.38 6.88 9.36
N GLY A 109 -24.67 7.47 10.34
CA GLY A 109 -25.08 7.43 11.75
C GLY A 109 -25.01 6.03 12.38
N PHE A 110 -24.45 5.06 11.67
CA PHE A 110 -24.34 3.66 12.09
C PHE A 110 -23.66 3.49 13.46
N ILE A 111 -22.64 4.31 13.72
CA ILE A 111 -21.94 4.30 15.03
C ILE A 111 -22.88 4.66 16.17
N LYS A 112 -23.83 5.58 15.96
CA LYS A 112 -24.83 5.99 16.99
C LYS A 112 -25.79 4.86 17.30
N THR A 113 -26.20 4.13 16.28
CA THR A 113 -27.19 3.02 16.43
C THR A 113 -26.58 1.79 17.09
N ILE A 114 -25.33 1.44 16.73
CA ILE A 114 -24.66 0.24 17.27
C ILE A 114 -23.88 0.54 18.54
N GLY A 115 -23.42 1.78 18.73
CA GLY A 115 -22.65 2.17 19.92
C GLY A 115 -23.36 1.92 21.25
N GLY A 116 -24.71 1.86 21.22
CA GLY A 116 -25.52 1.47 22.39
C GLY A 116 -25.68 -0.03 22.60
N GLN A 117 -25.36 -0.85 21.57
CA GLN A 117 -25.54 -2.32 21.63
C GLN A 117 -24.22 -3.06 21.85
N VAL A 118 -23.08 -2.41 21.65
CA VAL A 118 -21.74 -3.00 21.81
C VAL A 118 -21.16 -2.63 23.16
N GLU A 119 -20.85 -3.63 23.97
CA GLU A 119 -20.31 -3.48 25.32
C GLU A 119 -19.00 -2.66 25.39
N LYS A 120 -18.17 -2.75 24.38
CA LYS A 120 -16.92 -1.96 24.24
C LYS A 120 -16.80 -1.38 22.84
N ARG A 121 -16.90 -0.06 22.72
CA ARG A 121 -16.81 0.69 21.45
C ARG A 121 -15.52 0.42 20.66
N GLY A 122 -14.42 0.07 21.33
CA GLY A 122 -13.14 -0.29 20.69
C GLY A 122 -13.24 -1.53 19.78
N TYR A 123 -14.18 -2.44 20.03
CA TYR A 123 -14.36 -3.61 19.16
C TYR A 123 -14.81 -3.24 17.73
N LEU A 124 -15.45 -2.10 17.55
CA LEU A 124 -15.84 -1.61 16.22
C LEU A 124 -14.61 -1.23 15.37
N ILE A 125 -13.57 -0.68 15.99
CA ILE A 125 -12.32 -0.35 15.28
C ILE A 125 -11.54 -1.62 14.92
N ILE A 126 -11.49 -2.58 15.85
CA ILE A 126 -10.80 -3.86 15.61
C ILE A 126 -11.50 -4.66 14.51
N SER A 127 -12.85 -4.71 14.52
CA SER A 127 -13.60 -5.42 13.48
C SER A 127 -13.40 -4.79 12.10
N LYS A 128 -13.35 -3.45 12.05
CA LYS A 128 -13.08 -2.70 10.84
C LYS A 128 -11.66 -2.94 10.32
N GLY A 129 -10.66 -2.93 11.22
CA GLY A 129 -9.28 -3.29 10.87
C GLY A 129 -9.19 -4.71 10.30
N ALA A 130 -9.88 -5.68 10.91
CA ALA A 130 -9.93 -7.05 10.38
C ALA A 130 -10.58 -7.12 8.98
N ALA A 131 -11.67 -6.38 8.76
CA ALA A 131 -12.31 -6.31 7.44
C ALA A 131 -11.37 -5.68 6.39
N LEU A 132 -10.63 -4.63 6.74
CA LEU A 132 -9.63 -4.02 5.86
C LEU A 132 -8.45 -4.96 5.56
N ALA A 133 -7.99 -5.76 6.53
CA ALA A 133 -6.97 -6.78 6.28
C ALA A 133 -7.44 -7.82 5.26
N VAL A 134 -8.70 -8.27 5.36
CA VAL A 134 -9.29 -9.16 4.35
C VAL A 134 -9.38 -8.49 2.98
N PHE A 135 -9.78 -7.21 2.93
CA PHE A 135 -9.79 -6.45 1.68
C PHE A 135 -8.40 -6.36 1.05
N THR A 136 -7.39 -6.02 1.85
CA THR A 136 -5.99 -5.94 1.38
C THR A 136 -5.50 -7.28 0.86
N ALA A 137 -5.84 -8.41 1.52
CA ALA A 137 -5.49 -9.73 1.03
C ALA A 137 -6.12 -10.03 -0.34
N ILE A 138 -7.42 -9.73 -0.50
CA ILE A 138 -8.13 -9.90 -1.77
C ILE A 138 -7.49 -8.98 -2.85
N ALA A 139 -7.21 -7.73 -2.52
CA ALA A 139 -6.59 -6.78 -3.43
C ALA A 139 -5.20 -7.25 -3.89
N THR A 140 -4.34 -7.69 -2.96
CA THR A 140 -2.99 -8.19 -3.28
C THR A 140 -3.05 -9.41 -4.22
N VAL A 141 -3.95 -10.36 -3.95
CA VAL A 141 -4.11 -11.56 -4.81
C VAL A 141 -4.64 -11.19 -6.18
N LEU A 142 -5.65 -10.33 -6.26
CA LEU A 142 -6.23 -9.90 -7.54
C LEU A 142 -5.25 -9.06 -8.35
N GLU A 143 -4.48 -8.18 -7.70
CA GLU A 143 -3.45 -7.38 -8.35
C GLU A 143 -2.37 -8.27 -8.96
N THR A 144 -1.82 -9.20 -8.17
CA THR A 144 -0.82 -10.17 -8.67
C THR A 144 -1.37 -10.98 -9.84
N ALA A 145 -2.61 -11.45 -9.76
CA ALA A 145 -3.24 -12.19 -10.85
C ALA A 145 -3.45 -11.32 -12.10
N ALA A 146 -3.82 -10.04 -11.91
CA ALA A 146 -4.02 -9.11 -13.01
C ALA A 146 -2.69 -8.78 -13.72
N ILE A 147 -1.61 -8.56 -12.96
CA ILE A 147 -0.27 -8.35 -13.52
C ILE A 147 0.16 -9.56 -14.33
N LEU A 148 0.06 -10.77 -13.75
CA LEU A 148 0.42 -11.99 -14.46
C LEU A 148 -0.37 -12.19 -15.76
N ALA A 149 -1.67 -11.96 -15.72
CA ALA A 149 -2.53 -12.09 -16.90
C ALA A 149 -2.18 -11.04 -17.96
N ALA A 150 -1.98 -9.78 -17.55
CA ALA A 150 -1.60 -8.70 -18.45
C ALA A 150 -0.21 -8.93 -19.06
N SER A 151 0.77 -9.36 -18.27
CA SER A 151 2.12 -9.66 -18.72
C SER A 151 2.13 -10.81 -19.75
N TRP A 152 1.34 -11.86 -19.54
CA TRP A 152 1.22 -12.95 -20.54
C TRP A 152 0.60 -12.50 -21.87
N ILE A 153 -0.34 -11.56 -21.81
CA ILE A 153 -0.98 -11.00 -23.01
C ILE A 153 -0.04 -10.03 -23.74
N CYS A 154 0.64 -9.17 -22.98
CA CYS A 154 1.49 -8.12 -23.54
C CYS A 154 2.84 -8.64 -24.01
N PHE A 155 3.45 -9.61 -23.30
CA PHE A 155 4.80 -10.12 -23.57
C PHE A 155 4.77 -11.63 -23.86
N PRO A 156 4.58 -12.07 -25.14
CA PRO A 156 4.53 -13.47 -25.50
C PRO A 156 5.84 -14.18 -25.14
N GLY A 157 5.77 -15.19 -24.27
CA GLY A 157 6.95 -15.96 -23.85
C GLY A 157 7.65 -15.47 -22.58
N ILE A 158 7.06 -14.49 -21.89
CA ILE A 158 7.57 -14.02 -20.59
C ILE A 158 7.69 -15.19 -19.59
N ARG A 159 8.81 -15.25 -18.86
CA ARG A 159 9.04 -16.25 -17.82
C ARG A 159 8.57 -15.70 -16.48
N LEU A 160 8.16 -16.58 -15.57
CA LEU A 160 7.75 -16.16 -14.23
C LEU A 160 8.91 -15.52 -13.43
N GLY A 161 10.14 -16.01 -13.62
CA GLY A 161 11.39 -15.45 -13.10
C GLY A 161 11.67 -15.75 -11.63
N ALA A 162 10.67 -15.81 -10.74
CA ALA A 162 10.86 -16.01 -9.30
C ALA A 162 10.07 -17.20 -8.78
N GLY A 163 10.61 -17.88 -7.78
CA GLY A 163 10.00 -19.01 -7.08
C GLY A 163 9.45 -18.62 -5.70
N GLY A 164 9.96 -19.26 -4.64
CA GLY A 164 9.52 -19.02 -3.25
C GLY A 164 9.75 -17.60 -2.73
N GLU A 165 10.73 -16.89 -3.24
CA GLU A 165 11.07 -15.50 -2.88
C GLU A 165 9.92 -14.54 -3.17
N LEU A 166 9.27 -14.70 -4.31
CA LEU A 166 8.10 -13.91 -4.68
C LEU A 166 6.95 -14.05 -3.66
N ALA A 167 6.72 -15.25 -3.14
CA ALA A 167 5.68 -15.47 -2.14
C ALA A 167 5.99 -14.76 -0.81
N VAL A 168 7.26 -14.77 -0.39
CA VAL A 168 7.73 -14.05 0.80
C VAL A 168 7.58 -12.54 0.59
N TYR A 169 8.03 -12.03 -0.56
CA TYR A 169 7.88 -10.63 -0.94
C TYR A 169 6.41 -10.18 -0.87
N LEU A 170 5.51 -10.91 -1.52
CA LEU A 170 4.07 -10.59 -1.52
C LEU A 170 3.45 -10.65 -0.11
N ALA A 171 3.89 -11.60 0.73
CA ALA A 171 3.41 -11.68 2.12
C ALA A 171 3.84 -10.44 2.94
N VAL A 172 5.06 -9.94 2.74
CA VAL A 172 5.53 -8.72 3.39
C VAL A 172 4.81 -7.49 2.83
N GLN A 173 4.63 -7.40 1.51
CA GLN A 173 3.87 -6.31 0.88
C GLN A 173 2.41 -6.28 1.36
N PHE A 174 1.76 -7.43 1.49
CA PHE A 174 0.44 -7.53 2.11
C PHE A 174 0.42 -6.99 3.54
N LEU A 175 1.42 -7.35 4.35
CA LEU A 175 1.51 -6.90 5.74
C LEU A 175 1.71 -5.37 5.82
N GLN A 176 2.61 -4.82 5.01
CA GLN A 176 2.86 -3.38 4.94
C GLN A 176 1.64 -2.62 4.39
N GLY A 177 1.00 -3.14 3.34
CA GLY A 177 -0.24 -2.56 2.79
C GLY A 177 -1.38 -2.56 3.81
N THR A 178 -1.49 -3.62 4.63
CA THR A 178 -2.45 -3.67 5.74
C THR A 178 -2.13 -2.63 6.81
N ALA A 179 -0.85 -2.48 7.17
CA ALA A 179 -0.42 -1.47 8.14
C ALA A 179 -0.75 -0.05 7.65
N LEU A 180 -0.49 0.24 6.38
CA LEU A 180 -0.83 1.53 5.76
C LEU A 180 -2.35 1.76 5.76
N ALA A 181 -3.15 0.76 5.39
CA ALA A 181 -4.61 0.83 5.43
C ALA A 181 -5.14 1.13 6.85
N TRP A 182 -4.54 0.55 7.90
CA TRP A 182 -4.92 0.82 9.28
C TRP A 182 -4.52 2.21 9.76
N ILE A 183 -3.36 2.72 9.33
CA ILE A 183 -2.94 4.11 9.60
C ILE A 183 -3.97 5.07 8.99
N ILE A 184 -4.33 4.86 7.73
CA ILE A 184 -5.31 5.70 7.04
C ILE A 184 -6.71 5.56 7.65
N MET A 185 -7.12 4.36 8.06
CA MET A 185 -8.35 4.14 8.81
C MET A 185 -8.37 4.95 10.11
N ALA A 186 -7.31 4.89 10.91
CA ALA A 186 -7.21 5.64 12.17
C ALA A 186 -7.29 7.15 11.91
N PHE A 187 -6.59 7.64 10.88
CA PHE A 187 -6.64 9.05 10.48
C PHE A 187 -8.04 9.46 10.00
N ALA A 188 -8.73 8.62 9.23
CA ALA A 188 -10.09 8.85 8.77
C ALA A 188 -11.10 8.91 9.93
N VAL A 189 -10.92 8.07 10.95
CA VAL A 189 -11.72 8.09 12.19
C VAL A 189 -11.46 9.36 13.00
N LEU A 190 -10.22 9.83 13.05
CA LEU A 190 -9.82 11.07 13.75
C LEU A 190 -10.39 12.32 13.08
N THR A 191 -10.27 12.44 11.77
CA THR A 191 -10.65 13.64 11.02
C THR A 191 -12.14 13.68 10.67
N ARG A 192 -12.78 12.50 10.54
CA ARG A 192 -14.18 12.32 10.05
C ARG A 192 -14.42 12.96 8.68
N SER A 193 -13.38 13.29 7.96
CA SER A 193 -13.43 13.92 6.64
C SER A 193 -12.84 12.97 5.61
N SER A 194 -13.62 12.59 4.61
CA SER A 194 -13.16 11.76 3.51
C SER A 194 -12.12 12.50 2.65
N VAL A 195 -12.36 13.79 2.39
CA VAL A 195 -11.47 14.60 1.55
C VAL A 195 -10.06 14.68 2.15
N VAL A 196 -9.96 15.10 3.41
CA VAL A 196 -8.67 15.23 4.11
C VAL A 196 -7.96 13.88 4.20
N SER A 197 -8.69 12.81 4.49
CA SER A 197 -8.11 11.48 4.63
C SER A 197 -7.62 10.90 3.30
N VAL A 198 -8.34 11.14 2.19
CA VAL A 198 -7.89 10.74 0.86
C VAL A 198 -6.67 11.55 0.44
N SER A 199 -6.64 12.87 0.70
CA SER A 199 -5.48 13.70 0.38
C SER A 199 -4.22 13.21 1.09
N VAL A 200 -4.31 12.89 2.38
CA VAL A 200 -3.17 12.33 3.14
C VAL A 200 -2.78 10.95 2.60
N ALA A 201 -3.74 10.10 2.27
CA ALA A 201 -3.47 8.79 1.70
C ALA A 201 -2.71 8.89 0.37
N VAL A 202 -3.15 9.77 -0.52
CA VAL A 202 -2.47 10.02 -1.80
C VAL A 202 -1.06 10.57 -1.57
N CYS A 203 -0.88 11.57 -0.69
CA CYS A 203 0.43 12.11 -0.36
C CYS A 203 1.42 11.02 0.11
N LEU A 204 0.95 10.08 0.94
CA LEU A 204 1.76 8.95 1.41
C LEU A 204 2.09 7.95 0.29
N CYS A 205 1.21 7.75 -0.67
CA CYS A 205 1.45 6.83 -1.78
C CYS A 205 2.34 7.44 -2.87
N VAL A 206 2.25 8.76 -3.11
CA VAL A 206 3.03 9.49 -4.12
C VAL A 206 4.45 9.86 -3.65
N ASN A 207 4.91 9.32 -2.55
CA ASN A 207 6.25 9.54 -2.00
C ASN A 207 6.59 10.99 -1.56
N ILE A 208 5.62 11.88 -1.37
CA ILE A 208 5.86 13.25 -0.89
C ILE A 208 6.56 13.26 0.48
N GLN A 209 6.30 12.26 1.32
CA GLN A 209 6.96 12.10 2.62
C GLN A 209 8.48 11.90 2.52
N THR A 210 9.02 11.52 1.35
CA THR A 210 10.46 11.34 1.14
C THR A 210 11.22 12.65 1.35
N ILE A 211 10.59 13.80 1.06
CA ILE A 211 11.13 15.13 1.37
C ILE A 211 11.36 15.28 2.88
N PHE A 212 10.38 14.86 3.68
CA PHE A 212 10.50 14.93 5.14
C PHE A 212 11.53 13.93 5.67
N TYR A 213 11.58 12.72 5.09
CA TYR A 213 12.55 11.70 5.49
C TYR A 213 13.99 12.14 5.17
N SER A 214 14.25 12.73 4.01
CA SER A 214 15.60 13.23 3.66
C SER A 214 16.05 14.36 4.59
N GLY A 215 15.15 15.29 4.93
CA GLY A 215 15.43 16.34 5.91
C GLY A 215 15.72 15.79 7.30
N LEU A 216 14.91 14.81 7.74
CA LEU A 216 15.04 14.19 9.05
C LEU A 216 16.28 13.28 9.12
N ASN A 217 16.59 12.54 8.05
CA ASN A 217 17.80 11.73 7.94
C ASN A 217 19.07 12.58 8.12
N ARG A 218 19.16 13.72 7.42
CA ARG A 218 20.30 14.65 7.58
C ARG A 218 20.46 15.15 9.02
N MET A 219 19.35 15.33 9.74
CA MET A 219 19.38 15.77 11.15
C MET A 219 19.80 14.62 12.07
N VAL A 220 19.29 13.42 11.85
CA VAL A 220 19.57 12.25 12.70
C VAL A 220 20.97 11.70 12.44
N GLN A 221 21.46 11.70 11.20
CA GLN A 221 22.83 11.28 10.86
C GLN A 221 23.88 12.12 11.56
N ARG A 222 23.62 13.41 11.77
CA ARG A 222 24.50 14.29 12.58
C ARG A 222 24.61 13.87 14.05
N LEU A 223 23.60 13.16 14.57
CA LEU A 223 23.50 12.76 15.99
C LEU A 223 23.82 11.29 16.21
N ALA A 224 23.45 10.40 15.29
CA ALA A 224 23.47 8.94 15.44
C ALA A 224 24.48 8.24 14.52
N GLY A 225 25.16 8.95 13.61
CA GLY A 225 26.12 8.40 12.62
C GLY A 225 25.48 8.16 11.24
N ASP A 226 26.35 7.98 10.23
CA ASP A 226 25.96 7.96 8.80
C ASP A 226 25.16 6.70 8.38
N ASP A 227 25.18 5.63 9.17
CA ASP A 227 24.50 4.34 8.84
C ASP A 227 23.00 4.33 9.14
N PHE A 228 22.46 5.37 9.80
CA PHE A 228 21.05 5.39 10.18
C PHE A 228 20.16 5.96 9.05
N ASP A 229 19.23 5.17 8.56
CA ASP A 229 18.22 5.58 7.58
C ASP A 229 16.81 5.37 8.14
N ILE A 230 16.14 6.49 8.39
CA ILE A 230 14.77 6.53 8.94
C ILE A 230 13.75 5.88 8.01
N THR A 231 14.01 5.90 6.69
CA THR A 231 13.12 5.35 5.68
C THR A 231 12.89 3.85 5.87
N LYS A 232 13.94 3.14 6.31
CA LYS A 232 13.90 1.69 6.61
C LYS A 232 13.00 1.33 7.79
N TYR A 233 12.63 2.30 8.62
CA TYR A 233 11.77 2.13 9.80
C TYR A 233 10.37 2.71 9.61
N THR A 234 9.99 3.00 8.38
CA THR A 234 8.64 3.47 8.04
C THR A 234 7.90 2.46 7.15
N VAL A 235 6.57 2.42 7.26
CA VAL A 235 5.74 1.53 6.43
C VAL A 235 5.89 1.88 4.95
N THR A 236 5.82 3.15 4.62
CA THR A 236 5.92 3.64 3.24
C THR A 236 7.30 3.43 2.62
N GLY A 237 8.36 3.55 3.42
CA GLY A 237 9.72 3.26 2.99
C GLY A 237 9.94 1.76 2.76
N ASN A 238 9.43 0.92 3.66
CA ASN A 238 9.54 -0.53 3.49
C ASN A 238 8.80 -1.05 2.26
N ILE A 239 7.65 -0.45 1.88
CA ILE A 239 6.96 -0.81 0.63
C ILE A 239 7.85 -0.51 -0.59
N PHE A 240 8.53 0.63 -0.58
CA PHE A 240 9.32 1.11 -1.73
C PHE A 240 10.69 0.42 -1.85
N TYR A 241 11.41 0.26 -0.73
CA TYR A 241 12.80 -0.21 -0.72
C TYR A 241 12.96 -1.70 -0.41
N LEU A 242 11.88 -2.47 -0.25
CA LEU A 242 12.00 -3.90 0.02
C LEU A 242 12.52 -4.63 -1.22
N PRO A 243 13.71 -5.25 -1.20
CA PRO A 243 14.20 -6.04 -2.32
C PRO A 243 13.34 -7.30 -2.52
N MET A 244 13.39 -7.88 -3.72
CA MET A 244 12.65 -9.11 -4.04
C MET A 244 13.12 -10.31 -3.21
N ASP A 245 14.42 -10.37 -2.89
CA ASP A 245 15.03 -11.36 -1.98
C ASP A 245 15.52 -10.67 -0.70
N PRO A 246 14.62 -10.43 0.28
CA PRO A 246 14.97 -9.74 1.50
C PRO A 246 15.79 -10.65 2.41
N ALA A 247 16.92 -10.14 2.92
CA ALA A 247 17.68 -10.83 3.98
C ALA A 247 16.80 -11.05 5.22
N GLY A 248 17.08 -12.08 6.00
CA GLY A 248 16.27 -12.40 7.19
C GLY A 248 16.18 -11.26 8.21
N SER A 249 17.22 -10.43 8.33
CA SER A 249 17.22 -9.21 9.16
C SER A 249 16.25 -8.16 8.64
N ASP A 250 16.16 -7.97 7.32
CA ASP A 250 15.25 -7.02 6.68
C ASP A 250 13.80 -7.47 6.83
N LEU A 251 13.56 -8.77 6.69
CA LEU A 251 12.25 -9.40 6.94
C LEU A 251 11.77 -9.13 8.36
N ALA A 252 12.61 -9.42 9.36
CA ALA A 252 12.27 -9.20 10.77
C ALA A 252 11.98 -7.72 11.05
N ARG A 253 12.78 -6.81 10.50
CA ARG A 253 12.57 -5.36 10.61
C ARG A 253 11.24 -4.94 10.00
N CYS A 254 10.93 -5.39 8.79
CA CYS A 254 9.67 -5.06 8.10
C CYS A 254 8.44 -5.56 8.89
N ILE A 255 8.48 -6.80 9.39
CA ILE A 255 7.39 -7.37 10.18
C ILE A 255 7.20 -6.58 11.48
N LEU A 256 8.29 -6.26 12.17
CA LEU A 256 8.25 -5.47 13.41
C LEU A 256 7.69 -4.07 13.16
N THR A 257 8.16 -3.39 12.11
CA THR A 257 7.67 -2.06 11.73
C THR A 257 6.17 -2.11 11.46
N ALA A 258 5.69 -3.04 10.64
CA ALA A 258 4.26 -3.19 10.36
C ALA A 258 3.45 -3.44 11.65
N ALA A 259 3.91 -4.33 12.52
CA ALA A 259 3.23 -4.66 13.78
C ALA A 259 3.13 -3.44 14.71
N VAL A 260 4.20 -2.67 14.86
CA VAL A 260 4.22 -1.46 15.70
C VAL A 260 3.25 -0.40 15.15
N PHE A 261 3.29 -0.13 13.84
CA PHE A 261 2.39 0.84 13.22
C PHE A 261 0.92 0.38 13.24
N MET A 262 0.64 -0.90 13.05
CA MET A 262 -0.71 -1.45 13.20
C MET A 262 -1.22 -1.31 14.63
N ALA A 263 -0.41 -1.63 15.65
CA ALA A 263 -0.79 -1.47 17.04
C ALA A 263 -1.03 0.01 17.39
N ALA A 264 -0.17 0.91 16.94
CA ALA A 264 -0.33 2.36 17.12
C ALA A 264 -1.60 2.89 16.45
N ALA A 265 -1.87 2.46 15.22
CA ALA A 265 -3.08 2.86 14.47
C ALA A 265 -4.37 2.38 15.17
N LEU A 266 -4.41 1.13 15.66
CA LEU A 266 -5.54 0.63 16.44
C LEU A 266 -5.72 1.40 17.75
N ALA A 267 -4.63 1.64 18.48
CA ALA A 267 -4.69 2.41 19.73
C ALA A 267 -5.20 3.84 19.48
N ALA A 268 -4.72 4.51 18.44
CA ALA A 268 -5.18 5.84 18.06
C ALA A 268 -6.67 5.85 17.65
N GLY A 269 -7.09 4.87 16.84
CA GLY A 269 -8.50 4.72 16.44
C GLY A 269 -9.43 4.46 17.64
N ILE A 270 -9.05 3.59 18.56
CA ILE A 270 -9.79 3.30 19.79
C ILE A 270 -9.86 4.55 20.67
N ALA A 271 -8.75 5.23 20.88
CA ALA A 271 -8.69 6.46 21.67
C ALA A 271 -9.57 7.58 21.07
N ALA A 272 -9.61 7.69 19.74
CA ALA A 272 -10.45 8.66 19.04
C ALA A 272 -11.94 8.42 19.27
N VAL A 273 -12.36 7.15 19.33
CA VAL A 273 -13.77 6.78 19.60
C VAL A 273 -14.12 6.97 21.08
N HIS A 274 -13.18 6.70 22.00
CA HIS A 274 -13.43 6.90 23.45
C HIS A 274 -13.48 8.34 23.88
N ARG A 275 -12.63 9.21 23.32
CA ARG A 275 -12.55 10.64 23.73
C ARG A 275 -13.71 11.50 23.22
N ARG A 276 -14.46 10.99 22.25
CA ARG A 276 -15.59 11.74 21.67
C ARG A 276 -16.88 11.05 22.09
N ASP A 277 -17.59 11.69 23.03
CA ASP A 277 -18.97 11.33 23.34
C ASP A 277 -19.81 11.45 22.06
N ILE A 278 -20.27 10.34 21.57
CA ILE A 278 -21.10 10.22 20.35
C ILE A 278 -22.57 10.07 20.80
#